data_9ebd314873e1713ce642906ed3b466fd
#
_entry.id   9ebd314873e1713ce642906ed3b466fd
#
_cell.length_a   1.000
_cell.length_b   1.000
_cell.length_c   1.000
_cell.angle_alpha   90.00
_cell.angle_beta   90.00
_cell.angle_gamma   90.00
#
_symmetry.space_group_name_H-M   'P 1'
#
loop_
_entity.id
_entity.type
_entity.pdbx_description
1 polymer ?
#
loop_
_entity_poly.entity_id
_entity_poly.type
_entity_poly.pdbx_seq_one_letter_code
_entity_poly.pdbx_strand_id
1 'polypeptide(L)'
;MASMPAQPRTALVVGGGISGLLSARELASAGFQVTVLEAGPEWGGCVGSHTVAGLTLDSGAESFATRSDAVARLAGELGLAGSIVPPRPGGAWVQLPDGPRELPKTGVLGIPANPWDPEVRRSLGALGTLRAALDRFLPASVGTADDVISVSALVRARMGNRVLERLVAPVVGGVHSADPGLLDVDMVAPGLRAGIRRHGSLAAAVSAQRRAGAGSPAHNGRRPEPAVPAKAGSAVAGLERGMHTLVTALVGDLRARGVTLLSATPASAVDRTVEGWRVTSPEATFDAGLLVVGVDGPAAVGLLEAAVPALAGRRPTAGPDVKLVTLVLIKPELDRRPRGTGILVAPQTPGVEAKALTHATGKWDWLAEAAGPGRHVVRLSYGRVDGAGEQPGGPDTDDELFAASLRDAQALLGVAIEAGDVVDWDVVRWRGSLPFAAVGHRARVADIRKACTAAGNLAVVGGWVAGNGLAAVVSDTTEQIHNLVR
;
A
#
# COMPACT_ATOMS: atom_id res chain seq x y z
N MET A 1 -21.04 -50.17 14.44
CA MET A 1 -19.79 -49.62 13.80
C MET A 1 -19.67 -48.18 14.24
N ALA A 2 -18.75 -47.85 15.12
CA ALA A 2 -18.47 -46.47 15.46
C ALA A 2 -17.83 -45.79 14.21
N SER A 3 -18.46 -44.73 13.73
CA SER A 3 -17.93 -43.91 12.65
C SER A 3 -16.54 -43.40 13.10
N MET A 4 -15.47 -43.74 12.37
CA MET A 4 -14.18 -43.15 12.62
C MET A 4 -14.35 -41.62 12.53
N PRO A 5 -13.81 -40.86 13.47
CA PRO A 5 -13.84 -39.41 13.38
C PRO A 5 -13.18 -38.99 12.05
N ALA A 6 -13.87 -38.13 11.28
CA ALA A 6 -13.31 -37.58 10.06
C ALA A 6 -11.96 -36.92 10.39
N GLN A 7 -10.92 -37.23 9.64
CA GLN A 7 -9.62 -36.60 9.83
C GLN A 7 -9.77 -35.07 9.76
N PRO A 8 -9.18 -34.32 10.68
CA PRO A 8 -9.31 -32.88 10.68
C PRO A 8 -8.76 -32.31 9.35
N ARG A 9 -9.53 -31.42 8.72
CA ARG A 9 -9.07 -30.68 7.53
C ARG A 9 -7.93 -29.78 7.94
N THR A 10 -6.75 -29.99 7.38
CA THR A 10 -5.55 -29.23 7.72
C THR A 10 -5.19 -28.19 6.66
N ALA A 11 -4.67 -27.06 7.08
CA ALA A 11 -4.20 -26.00 6.18
C ALA A 11 -2.86 -25.42 6.66
N LEU A 12 -1.98 -25.16 5.71
CA LEU A 12 -0.73 -24.42 5.92
C LEU A 12 -0.83 -23.04 5.27
N VAL A 13 -0.31 -22.04 5.96
CA VAL A 13 -0.16 -20.68 5.45
C VAL A 13 1.31 -20.31 5.55
N VAL A 14 1.93 -19.95 4.43
CA VAL A 14 3.32 -19.46 4.35
C VAL A 14 3.32 -17.95 4.21
N GLY A 15 3.89 -17.26 5.20
CA GLY A 15 3.96 -15.82 5.34
C GLY A 15 3.00 -15.27 6.39
N GLY A 16 3.55 -14.59 7.40
CA GLY A 16 2.85 -14.00 8.54
C GLY A 16 2.48 -12.52 8.35
N GLY A 17 2.46 -12.01 7.11
CA GLY A 17 1.91 -10.70 6.79
C GLY A 17 0.39 -10.66 6.92
N ILE A 18 -0.23 -9.47 6.75
CA ILE A 18 -1.69 -9.31 6.89
C ILE A 18 -2.49 -10.30 6.04
N SER A 19 -2.07 -10.58 4.81
CA SER A 19 -2.76 -11.54 3.93
C SER A 19 -2.69 -12.97 4.46
N GLY A 20 -1.54 -13.40 4.99
CA GLY A 20 -1.39 -14.73 5.59
C GLY A 20 -2.18 -14.86 6.89
N LEU A 21 -2.09 -13.89 7.80
CA LEU A 21 -2.84 -13.88 9.04
C LEU A 21 -4.35 -13.88 8.79
N LEU A 22 -4.83 -13.08 7.83
CA LEU A 22 -6.24 -13.07 7.44
C LEU A 22 -6.66 -14.40 6.81
N SER A 23 -5.82 -14.99 5.93
CA SER A 23 -6.08 -16.32 5.37
C SER A 23 -6.24 -17.37 6.46
N ALA A 24 -5.36 -17.36 7.45
CA ALA A 24 -5.43 -18.27 8.59
C ALA A 24 -6.74 -18.09 9.39
N ARG A 25 -7.19 -16.84 9.57
CA ARG A 25 -8.44 -16.51 10.26
C ARG A 25 -9.66 -17.06 9.51
N GLU A 26 -9.74 -16.83 8.20
CA GLU A 26 -10.83 -17.32 7.36
C GLU A 26 -10.86 -18.87 7.31
N LEU A 27 -9.69 -19.51 7.19
CA LEU A 27 -9.57 -20.97 7.21
C LEU A 27 -9.96 -21.56 8.56
N ALA A 28 -9.52 -20.97 9.67
CA ALA A 28 -9.92 -21.42 11.02
C ALA A 28 -11.44 -21.26 11.21
N SER A 29 -12.04 -20.18 10.71
CA SER A 29 -13.49 -19.96 10.73
C SER A 29 -14.25 -20.99 9.87
N ALA A 30 -13.62 -21.53 8.82
CA ALA A 30 -14.15 -22.60 7.98
C ALA A 30 -13.91 -24.02 8.55
N GLY A 31 -13.37 -24.12 9.78
CA GLY A 31 -13.16 -25.39 10.49
C GLY A 31 -11.87 -26.13 10.14
N PHE A 32 -10.88 -25.45 9.56
CA PHE A 32 -9.56 -26.05 9.34
C PHE A 32 -8.69 -25.94 10.60
N GLN A 33 -7.86 -26.94 10.80
CA GLN A 33 -6.72 -26.85 11.70
C GLN A 33 -5.57 -26.17 10.94
N VAL A 34 -5.21 -24.95 11.37
CA VAL A 34 -4.32 -24.07 10.61
C VAL A 34 -2.96 -23.93 11.29
N THR A 35 -1.89 -24.00 10.50
CA THR A 35 -0.52 -23.63 10.91
C THR A 35 -0.02 -22.52 10.01
N VAL A 36 0.53 -21.44 10.59
CA VAL A 36 1.15 -20.32 9.87
C VAL A 36 2.65 -20.36 10.09
N LEU A 37 3.42 -20.27 9.00
CA LEU A 37 4.88 -20.19 9.01
C LEU A 37 5.30 -18.77 8.62
N GLU A 38 6.09 -18.11 9.46
CA GLU A 38 6.68 -16.79 9.18
C GLU A 38 8.21 -16.88 9.27
N ALA A 39 8.90 -16.36 8.24
CA ALA A 39 10.36 -16.41 8.18
C ALA A 39 11.04 -15.48 9.19
N GLY A 40 10.43 -14.33 9.44
CA GLY A 40 10.93 -13.35 10.40
C GLY A 40 10.52 -13.66 11.84
N PRO A 41 11.09 -12.94 12.81
CA PRO A 41 10.69 -13.06 14.22
C PRO A 41 9.34 -12.41 14.52
N GLU A 42 8.92 -11.44 13.69
CA GLU A 42 7.76 -10.58 13.92
C GLU A 42 6.64 -10.85 12.89
N TRP A 43 5.39 -10.69 13.36
CA TRP A 43 4.19 -10.81 12.56
C TRP A 43 3.79 -9.48 11.88
N GLY A 44 3.05 -9.54 10.78
CA GLY A 44 2.43 -8.39 10.15
C GLY A 44 3.07 -7.95 8.84
N GLY A 45 4.30 -8.36 8.54
CA GLY A 45 5.02 -7.92 7.34
C GLY A 45 5.13 -6.38 7.32
N CYS A 46 4.66 -5.74 6.24
CA CYS A 46 4.71 -4.27 6.12
C CYS A 46 3.77 -3.50 7.06
N VAL A 47 3.03 -4.18 7.95
CA VAL A 47 2.21 -3.57 9.02
C VAL A 47 2.84 -3.94 10.37
N GLY A 48 4.05 -3.47 10.58
CA GLY A 48 4.84 -3.70 11.79
C GLY A 48 5.00 -2.43 12.62
N SER A 49 5.74 -2.55 13.71
CA SER A 49 6.12 -1.42 14.56
C SER A 49 7.61 -1.42 14.88
N HIS A 50 8.09 -0.28 15.30
CA HIS A 50 9.42 -0.07 15.88
C HIS A 50 9.35 0.98 16.98
N THR A 51 10.37 1.03 17.83
CA THR A 51 10.41 1.99 18.93
C THR A 51 11.50 3.03 18.66
N VAL A 52 11.12 4.31 18.64
CA VAL A 52 12.06 5.44 18.48
C VAL A 52 11.77 6.45 19.57
N ALA A 53 12.77 6.82 20.34
CA ALA A 53 12.67 7.75 21.47
C ALA A 53 11.55 7.39 22.48
N GLY A 54 11.31 6.09 22.70
CA GLY A 54 10.28 5.59 23.60
C GLY A 54 8.85 5.61 23.02
N LEU A 55 8.67 6.01 21.77
CA LEU A 55 7.39 5.98 21.05
C LEU A 55 7.30 4.71 20.22
N THR A 56 6.21 3.97 20.33
CA THR A 56 5.90 2.86 19.42
C THR A 56 5.25 3.42 18.18
N LEU A 57 5.91 3.24 17.02
CA LEU A 57 5.57 3.85 15.74
C LEU A 57 5.37 2.76 14.69
N ASP A 58 4.56 3.04 13.65
CA ASP A 58 4.42 2.13 12.51
C ASP A 58 5.71 2.11 11.69
N SER A 59 6.28 0.93 11.51
CA SER A 59 7.49 0.71 10.69
C SER A 59 7.22 0.62 9.19
N GLY A 60 5.96 0.62 8.77
CA GLY A 60 5.54 0.50 7.37
C GLY A 60 4.25 1.27 7.08
N ALA A 61 3.15 0.57 6.86
CA ALA A 61 1.85 1.19 6.59
C ALA A 61 1.33 1.92 7.85
N GLU A 62 0.97 3.20 7.70
CA GLU A 62 0.46 4.05 8.79
C GLU A 62 -1.01 4.44 8.63
N SER A 63 -1.67 3.98 7.57
CA SER A 63 -3.05 4.29 7.26
C SER A 63 -3.63 3.37 6.20
N PHE A 64 -4.95 3.33 6.10
CA PHE A 64 -5.69 2.61 5.07
C PHE A 64 -6.68 3.52 4.35
N ALA A 65 -7.00 3.19 3.08
CA ALA A 65 -7.95 3.93 2.27
C ALA A 65 -9.40 3.69 2.75
N THR A 66 -10.17 4.75 2.92
CA THR A 66 -11.57 4.70 3.41
C THR A 66 -12.61 4.55 2.29
N ARG A 67 -12.18 4.43 1.03
CA ARG A 67 -13.09 4.16 -0.11
C ARG A 67 -13.67 2.75 -0.13
N SER A 68 -13.07 1.83 0.61
CA SER A 68 -13.58 0.49 0.90
C SER A 68 -13.73 0.35 2.41
N ASP A 69 -14.75 -0.36 2.84
CA ASP A 69 -15.03 -0.65 4.25
C ASP A 69 -14.30 -1.90 4.78
N ALA A 70 -13.55 -2.60 3.91
CA ALA A 70 -12.95 -3.89 4.22
C ALA A 70 -12.07 -3.85 5.49
N VAL A 71 -11.18 -2.85 5.60
CA VAL A 71 -10.31 -2.72 6.79
C VAL A 71 -11.12 -2.28 8.01
N ALA A 72 -12.09 -1.39 7.83
CA ALA A 72 -12.95 -0.95 8.94
C ALA A 72 -13.83 -2.10 9.49
N ARG A 73 -14.34 -2.98 8.63
CA ARG A 73 -15.05 -4.19 9.03
C ARG A 73 -14.13 -5.14 9.79
N LEU A 74 -12.96 -5.45 9.23
CA LEU A 74 -11.97 -6.30 9.92
C LEU A 74 -11.59 -5.74 11.28
N ALA A 75 -11.31 -4.43 11.37
CA ALA A 75 -11.04 -3.76 12.63
C ALA A 75 -12.22 -3.88 13.61
N GLY A 76 -13.45 -3.74 13.12
CA GLY A 76 -14.67 -3.93 13.93
C GLY A 76 -14.81 -5.34 14.48
N GLU A 77 -14.58 -6.36 13.65
CA GLU A 77 -14.61 -7.77 14.04
C GLU A 77 -13.54 -8.13 15.07
N LEU A 78 -12.44 -7.38 15.08
CA LEU A 78 -11.33 -7.53 16.04
C LEU A 78 -11.47 -6.61 17.28
N GLY A 79 -12.61 -5.93 17.44
CA GLY A 79 -12.85 -5.03 18.58
C GLY A 79 -12.17 -3.66 18.50
N LEU A 80 -11.64 -3.30 17.34
CA LEU A 80 -10.91 -2.04 17.11
C LEU A 80 -11.76 -0.93 16.46
N ALA A 81 -13.10 -1.09 16.35
CA ALA A 81 -13.95 -0.09 15.69
C ALA A 81 -13.83 1.31 16.30
N GLY A 82 -13.72 1.40 17.64
CA GLY A 82 -13.55 2.66 18.36
C GLY A 82 -12.16 3.29 18.21
N SER A 83 -11.19 2.56 17.71
CA SER A 83 -9.81 3.03 17.51
C SER A 83 -9.58 3.60 16.10
N ILE A 84 -10.56 3.56 15.20
CA ILE A 84 -10.43 4.13 13.86
C ILE A 84 -10.48 5.65 13.94
N VAL A 85 -9.40 6.31 13.52
CA VAL A 85 -9.25 7.76 13.60
C VAL A 85 -8.97 8.39 12.23
N PRO A 86 -9.57 9.54 11.91
CA PRO A 86 -9.22 10.30 10.73
C PRO A 86 -7.91 11.05 10.93
N PRO A 87 -7.20 11.42 9.85
CA PRO A 87 -6.06 12.31 9.95
C PRO A 87 -6.51 13.73 10.32
N ARG A 88 -5.64 14.48 10.99
CA ARG A 88 -5.86 15.91 11.29
C ARG A 88 -6.13 16.71 10.00
N PRO A 89 -7.00 17.72 10.05
CA PRO A 89 -7.17 18.65 8.94
C PRO A 89 -5.85 19.36 8.60
N GLY A 90 -5.54 19.53 7.32
CA GLY A 90 -4.32 20.22 6.91
C GLY A 90 -3.92 19.95 5.46
N GLY A 91 -4.39 18.84 4.89
CA GLY A 91 -4.05 18.43 3.53
C GLY A 91 -2.59 17.99 3.37
N ALA A 92 -2.31 17.44 2.21
CA ALA A 92 -0.97 17.07 1.79
C ALA A 92 -0.39 18.11 0.82
N TRP A 93 0.94 18.18 0.75
CA TRP A 93 1.68 19.07 -0.14
C TRP A 93 2.42 18.28 -1.22
N VAL A 94 2.88 18.96 -2.23
CA VAL A 94 3.81 18.44 -3.25
C VAL A 94 4.98 19.41 -3.40
N GLN A 95 6.20 18.88 -3.35
CA GLN A 95 7.41 19.59 -3.72
C GLN A 95 7.62 19.43 -5.23
N LEU A 96 7.56 20.51 -5.94
CA LEU A 96 7.86 20.60 -7.37
C LEU A 96 9.21 21.28 -7.58
N PRO A 97 9.83 21.20 -8.77
CA PRO A 97 11.08 21.90 -9.05
C PRO A 97 11.02 23.42 -8.84
N ASP A 98 9.83 24.00 -9.00
CA ASP A 98 9.57 25.44 -8.81
C ASP A 98 9.00 25.78 -7.42
N GLY A 99 9.11 24.88 -6.46
CA GLY A 99 8.76 25.07 -5.04
C GLY A 99 7.56 24.26 -4.55
N PRO A 100 7.30 24.31 -3.23
CA PRO A 100 6.23 23.55 -2.59
C PRO A 100 4.85 24.16 -2.90
N ARG A 101 3.84 23.29 -3.06
CA ARG A 101 2.43 23.66 -3.27
C ARG A 101 1.50 22.73 -2.51
N GLU A 102 0.34 23.22 -2.13
CA GLU A 102 -0.72 22.32 -1.66
C GLU A 102 -1.11 21.35 -2.79
N LEU A 103 -1.24 20.08 -2.46
CA LEU A 103 -1.69 19.07 -3.41
C LEU A 103 -3.16 19.29 -3.73
N PRO A 104 -3.53 19.51 -5.00
CA PRO A 104 -4.92 19.73 -5.38
C PRO A 104 -5.81 18.54 -5.02
N LYS A 105 -7.10 18.79 -4.84
CA LYS A 105 -8.12 17.74 -4.71
C LYS A 105 -8.24 17.01 -6.04
N THR A 106 -7.37 16.03 -6.24
CA THR A 106 -7.40 15.16 -7.40
C THR A 106 -8.24 13.90 -7.10
N GLY A 107 -8.51 13.11 -8.11
CA GLY A 107 -9.31 11.90 -7.95
C GLY A 107 -8.46 10.67 -7.68
N VAL A 108 -8.06 9.98 -8.74
CA VAL A 108 -7.31 8.74 -8.72
C VAL A 108 -5.88 9.03 -9.17
N LEU A 109 -4.87 8.57 -8.43
CA LEU A 109 -3.44 8.73 -8.76
C LEU A 109 -2.99 10.17 -9.09
N GLY A 110 -3.62 11.18 -8.54
CA GLY A 110 -3.31 12.58 -8.88
C GLY A 110 -4.01 13.09 -10.15
N ILE A 111 -4.76 12.28 -10.88
CA ILE A 111 -5.48 12.67 -12.10
C ILE A 111 -6.64 13.59 -11.73
N PRO A 112 -6.74 14.81 -12.30
CA PRO A 112 -7.80 15.74 -11.94
C PRO A 112 -9.15 15.34 -12.54
N ALA A 113 -10.20 15.35 -11.71
CA ALA A 113 -11.59 15.17 -12.15
C ALA A 113 -12.12 16.41 -12.89
N ASN A 114 -11.56 17.59 -12.60
CA ASN A 114 -11.87 18.86 -13.26
C ASN A 114 -10.58 19.66 -13.49
N PRO A 115 -10.08 19.78 -14.72
CA PRO A 115 -8.90 20.59 -15.02
C PRO A 115 -9.06 22.09 -14.70
N TRP A 116 -10.30 22.59 -14.64
CA TRP A 116 -10.58 24.01 -14.37
C TRP A 116 -10.66 24.34 -12.88
N ASP A 117 -10.54 23.37 -12.00
CA ASP A 117 -10.45 23.61 -10.56
C ASP A 117 -9.32 24.60 -10.26
N PRO A 118 -9.54 25.65 -9.42
CA PRO A 118 -8.54 26.66 -9.14
C PRO A 118 -7.21 26.10 -8.61
N GLU A 119 -7.24 25.05 -7.79
CA GLU A 119 -6.03 24.42 -7.25
C GLU A 119 -5.27 23.67 -8.35
N VAL A 120 -5.99 22.98 -9.23
CA VAL A 120 -5.41 22.27 -10.39
C VAL A 120 -4.79 23.29 -11.37
N ARG A 121 -5.51 24.39 -11.66
CA ARG A 121 -5.00 25.46 -12.55
C ARG A 121 -3.71 26.09 -12.03
N ARG A 122 -3.61 26.34 -10.72
CA ARG A 122 -2.38 26.85 -10.09
C ARG A 122 -1.20 25.91 -10.29
N SER A 123 -1.45 24.60 -10.27
CA SER A 123 -0.41 23.59 -10.49
C SER A 123 -0.02 23.45 -11.98
N LEU A 124 -0.99 23.54 -12.90
CA LEU A 124 -0.77 23.28 -14.34
C LEU A 124 -0.42 24.55 -15.14
N GLY A 125 -0.83 25.73 -14.67
CA GLY A 125 -0.80 26.96 -15.47
C GLY A 125 -1.84 26.94 -16.60
N ALA A 126 -2.00 28.07 -17.30
CA ALA A 126 -3.05 28.22 -18.34
C ALA A 126 -2.94 27.20 -19.47
N LEU A 127 -1.74 27.01 -20.05
CA LEU A 127 -1.51 26.07 -21.17
C LEU A 127 -1.73 24.62 -20.75
N GLY A 128 -1.27 24.24 -19.55
CA GLY A 128 -1.48 22.88 -19.01
C GLY A 128 -2.95 22.59 -18.76
N THR A 129 -3.69 23.55 -18.20
CA THR A 129 -5.13 23.45 -17.98
C THR A 129 -5.89 23.29 -19.30
N LEU A 130 -5.59 24.12 -20.30
CA LEU A 130 -6.22 24.04 -21.62
C LEU A 130 -5.96 22.67 -22.25
N ARG A 131 -4.68 22.20 -22.24
CA ARG A 131 -4.33 20.87 -22.77
C ARG A 131 -5.08 19.76 -22.05
N ALA A 132 -5.17 19.81 -20.73
CA ALA A 132 -5.91 18.80 -19.94
C ALA A 132 -7.43 18.85 -20.23
N ALA A 133 -8.00 20.03 -20.45
CA ALA A 133 -9.42 20.19 -20.77
C ALA A 133 -9.82 19.64 -22.14
N LEU A 134 -8.85 19.47 -23.06
CA LEU A 134 -9.09 18.84 -24.36
C LEU A 134 -9.43 17.35 -24.24
N ASP A 135 -9.17 16.70 -23.08
CA ASP A 135 -9.54 15.29 -22.81
C ASP A 135 -11.00 14.97 -23.17
N ARG A 136 -11.92 15.91 -22.92
CA ARG A 136 -13.36 15.73 -23.19
C ARG A 136 -13.72 15.59 -24.69
N PHE A 137 -12.84 16.04 -25.57
CA PHE A 137 -13.06 16.01 -27.03
C PHE A 137 -12.33 14.84 -27.70
N LEU A 138 -11.46 14.13 -26.98
CA LEU A 138 -10.74 12.99 -27.52
C LEU A 138 -11.67 11.75 -27.62
N PRO A 139 -11.57 10.96 -28.67
CA PRO A 139 -12.28 9.68 -28.77
C PRO A 139 -12.02 8.81 -27.55
N ALA A 140 -13.03 8.03 -27.13
CA ALA A 140 -12.90 7.13 -25.97
C ALA A 140 -11.83 6.04 -26.20
N SER A 141 -11.50 5.72 -27.45
CA SER A 141 -10.44 4.76 -27.83
C SER A 141 -9.03 5.23 -27.47
N VAL A 142 -8.78 6.55 -27.36
CA VAL A 142 -7.47 7.06 -26.97
C VAL A 142 -7.10 6.56 -25.59
N GLY A 143 -6.03 5.77 -25.47
CA GLY A 143 -5.54 5.16 -24.24
C GLY A 143 -6.40 4.01 -23.71
N THR A 144 -7.37 3.52 -24.50
CA THR A 144 -8.20 2.35 -24.12
C THR A 144 -8.28 1.27 -25.21
N ALA A 145 -7.68 1.51 -26.38
CA ALA A 145 -7.66 0.58 -27.50
C ALA A 145 -6.70 -0.60 -27.24
N ASP A 146 -5.53 -0.32 -26.67
CA ASP A 146 -4.52 -1.33 -26.38
C ASP A 146 -4.95 -2.21 -25.21
N ASP A 147 -4.56 -3.48 -25.21
CA ASP A 147 -4.87 -4.43 -24.15
C ASP A 147 -4.16 -4.04 -22.85
N VAL A 148 -2.97 -3.50 -22.95
CA VAL A 148 -2.13 -3.08 -21.81
C VAL A 148 -1.56 -1.68 -22.05
N ILE A 149 -1.63 -0.81 -21.05
CA ILE A 149 -1.10 0.55 -21.13
C ILE A 149 -0.56 1.00 -19.77
N SER A 150 0.53 1.77 -19.80
CA SER A 150 1.06 2.41 -18.59
C SER A 150 0.26 3.63 -18.16
N VAL A 151 0.33 3.99 -16.87
CA VAL A 151 -0.25 5.23 -16.33
C VAL A 151 0.27 6.45 -17.08
N SER A 152 1.58 6.50 -17.34
CA SER A 152 2.21 7.61 -18.07
C SER A 152 1.65 7.76 -19.48
N ALA A 153 1.56 6.66 -20.23
CA ALA A 153 1.03 6.68 -21.61
C ALA A 153 -0.42 7.15 -21.64
N LEU A 154 -1.29 6.63 -20.76
CA LEU A 154 -2.68 7.04 -20.67
C LEU A 154 -2.83 8.53 -20.35
N VAL A 155 -2.16 9.00 -19.30
CA VAL A 155 -2.28 10.40 -18.83
C VAL A 155 -1.72 11.37 -19.85
N ARG A 156 -0.56 11.05 -20.46
CA ARG A 156 0.08 11.89 -21.49
C ARG A 156 -0.79 12.02 -22.73
N ALA A 157 -1.35 10.90 -23.20
CA ALA A 157 -2.23 10.91 -24.38
C ALA A 157 -3.47 11.77 -24.15
N ARG A 158 -4.11 11.64 -22.99
CA ARG A 158 -5.37 12.31 -22.71
C ARG A 158 -5.23 13.73 -22.15
N MET A 159 -4.36 13.94 -21.17
CA MET A 159 -4.28 15.21 -20.43
C MET A 159 -2.93 15.96 -20.60
N GLY A 160 -1.91 15.31 -21.19
CA GLY A 160 -0.62 15.90 -21.49
C GLY A 160 0.41 15.83 -20.36
N ASN A 161 1.65 16.24 -20.68
CA ASN A 161 2.81 16.07 -19.80
C ASN A 161 2.70 16.84 -18.49
N ARG A 162 2.12 18.05 -18.47
CA ARG A 162 2.04 18.83 -17.23
C ARG A 162 1.18 18.16 -16.15
N VAL A 163 0.09 17.47 -16.55
CA VAL A 163 -0.69 16.67 -15.60
C VAL A 163 0.14 15.50 -15.10
N LEU A 164 0.84 14.81 -16.00
CA LEU A 164 1.71 13.69 -15.63
C LEU A 164 2.80 14.12 -14.63
N GLU A 165 3.57 15.14 -14.96
CA GLU A 165 4.78 15.55 -14.22
C GLU A 165 4.44 16.23 -12.87
N ARG A 166 3.39 17.06 -12.83
CA ARG A 166 3.12 17.92 -11.68
C ARG A 166 2.07 17.37 -10.73
N LEU A 167 1.21 16.45 -11.17
CA LEU A 167 0.13 15.88 -10.35
C LEU A 167 0.25 14.37 -10.21
N VAL A 168 0.49 13.63 -11.30
CA VAL A 168 0.46 12.16 -11.28
C VAL A 168 1.79 11.57 -10.82
N ALA A 169 2.92 11.99 -11.37
CA ALA A 169 4.21 11.41 -11.02
C ALA A 169 4.59 11.57 -9.54
N PRO A 170 4.31 12.71 -8.87
CA PRO A 170 4.56 12.82 -7.43
C PRO A 170 3.71 11.85 -6.60
N VAL A 171 2.41 11.69 -6.96
CA VAL A 171 1.50 10.80 -6.24
C VAL A 171 1.87 9.34 -6.48
N VAL A 172 2.09 8.96 -7.73
CA VAL A 172 2.49 7.59 -8.10
C VAL A 172 3.86 7.24 -7.51
N GLY A 173 4.83 8.12 -7.63
CA GLY A 173 6.17 7.94 -7.06
C GLY A 173 6.16 7.82 -5.53
N GLY A 174 5.30 8.58 -4.85
CA GLY A 174 5.14 8.50 -3.40
C GLY A 174 4.43 7.22 -2.93
N VAL A 175 3.38 6.79 -3.66
CA VAL A 175 2.54 5.64 -3.28
C VAL A 175 3.10 4.31 -3.78
N HIS A 176 3.59 4.26 -5.01
CA HIS A 176 4.05 3.03 -5.67
C HIS A 176 5.57 2.90 -5.75
N SER A 177 6.31 3.94 -5.38
CA SER A 177 7.78 3.98 -5.45
C SER A 177 8.35 3.66 -6.84
N ALA A 178 7.63 4.02 -7.91
CA ALA A 178 8.00 3.72 -9.29
C ALA A 178 7.57 4.83 -10.24
N ASP A 179 8.25 4.89 -11.40
CA ASP A 179 7.83 5.76 -12.49
C ASP A 179 6.45 5.34 -13.06
N PRO A 180 5.52 6.27 -13.31
CA PRO A 180 4.22 5.96 -13.89
C PRO A 180 4.29 5.27 -15.28
N GLY A 181 5.42 5.36 -15.98
CA GLY A 181 5.66 4.68 -17.26
C GLY A 181 5.81 3.18 -17.13
N LEU A 182 6.17 2.69 -15.95
CA LEU A 182 6.38 1.26 -15.69
C LEU A 182 5.12 0.57 -15.16
N LEU A 183 4.12 1.32 -14.69
CA LEU A 183 2.98 0.78 -13.97
C LEU A 183 1.77 0.54 -14.87
N ASP A 184 1.20 -0.65 -14.76
CA ASP A 184 -0.05 -1.05 -15.41
C ASP A 184 -1.24 -0.27 -14.84
N VAL A 185 -1.92 0.49 -15.69
CA VAL A 185 -3.06 1.33 -15.26
C VAL A 185 -4.20 0.50 -14.69
N ASP A 186 -4.46 -0.69 -15.20
CA ASP A 186 -5.56 -1.54 -14.74
C ASP A 186 -5.30 -2.20 -13.38
N MET A 187 -4.02 -2.30 -12.98
CA MET A 187 -3.62 -2.73 -11.63
C MET A 187 -3.67 -1.59 -10.61
N VAL A 188 -3.13 -0.41 -10.96
CA VAL A 188 -3.02 0.69 -9.99
C VAL A 188 -4.26 1.60 -9.95
N ALA A 189 -5.09 1.57 -10.98
CA ALA A 189 -6.36 2.29 -11.06
C ALA A 189 -7.47 1.41 -11.70
N PRO A 190 -7.90 0.34 -11.03
CA PRO A 190 -8.88 -0.60 -11.58
C PRO A 190 -10.16 0.10 -12.05
N GLY A 191 -10.64 -0.30 -13.23
CA GLY A 191 -11.87 0.24 -13.81
C GLY A 191 -11.75 1.63 -14.47
N LEU A 192 -10.59 2.29 -14.42
CA LEU A 192 -10.42 3.63 -15.00
C LEU A 192 -10.62 3.62 -16.53
N ARG A 193 -10.03 2.66 -17.24
CA ARG A 193 -10.19 2.51 -18.69
C ARG A 193 -11.62 2.16 -19.09
N ALA A 194 -12.27 1.28 -18.35
CA ALA A 194 -13.70 1.00 -18.53
C ALA A 194 -14.57 2.24 -18.29
N GLY A 195 -14.19 3.05 -17.30
CA GLY A 195 -14.80 4.35 -17.02
C GLY A 195 -14.67 5.33 -18.19
N ILE A 196 -13.50 5.41 -18.84
CA ILE A 196 -13.30 6.25 -20.04
C ILE A 196 -14.21 5.80 -21.17
N ARG A 197 -14.30 4.49 -21.45
CA ARG A 197 -15.21 3.94 -22.47
C ARG A 197 -16.67 4.28 -22.18
N ARG A 198 -17.08 4.28 -20.91
CA ARG A 198 -18.46 4.57 -20.48
C ARG A 198 -18.80 6.04 -20.46
N HIS A 199 -17.87 6.90 -20.03
CA HIS A 199 -18.12 8.32 -19.77
C HIS A 199 -17.47 9.27 -20.80
N GLY A 200 -16.72 8.74 -21.76
CA GLY A 200 -16.13 9.47 -22.88
C GLY A 200 -14.78 10.15 -22.58
N SER A 201 -14.45 10.46 -21.31
CA SER A 201 -13.21 11.14 -20.97
C SER A 201 -12.58 10.63 -19.68
N LEU A 202 -11.27 10.87 -19.53
CA LEU A 202 -10.52 10.50 -18.32
C LEU A 202 -11.00 11.30 -17.11
N ALA A 203 -11.24 12.60 -17.27
CA ALA A 203 -11.78 13.45 -16.20
C ALA A 203 -13.17 12.98 -15.74
N ALA A 204 -14.06 12.60 -16.65
CA ALA A 204 -15.38 12.09 -16.32
C ALA A 204 -15.33 10.72 -15.64
N ALA A 205 -14.43 9.84 -16.07
CA ALA A 205 -14.19 8.53 -15.42
C ALA A 205 -13.73 8.71 -13.97
N VAL A 206 -12.75 9.56 -13.72
CA VAL A 206 -12.26 9.91 -12.37
C VAL A 206 -13.38 10.52 -11.53
N SER A 207 -14.17 11.44 -12.10
CA SER A 207 -15.31 12.05 -11.41
C SER A 207 -16.38 11.01 -11.02
N ALA A 208 -16.66 10.03 -11.89
CA ALA A 208 -17.59 8.94 -11.61
C ALA A 208 -17.09 8.02 -10.48
N GLN A 209 -15.80 7.64 -10.50
CA GLN A 209 -15.20 6.83 -9.42
C GLN A 209 -15.23 7.56 -8.07
N ARG A 210 -15.01 8.88 -8.05
CA ARG A 210 -15.12 9.67 -6.81
C ARG A 210 -16.54 9.67 -6.23
N ARG A 211 -17.56 9.83 -7.09
CA ARG A 211 -18.97 9.79 -6.66
C ARG A 211 -19.36 8.41 -6.12
N ALA A 212 -18.94 7.34 -6.78
CA ALA A 212 -19.19 5.97 -6.31
C ALA A 212 -18.56 5.70 -4.94
N GLY A 213 -17.35 6.18 -4.71
CA GLY A 213 -16.67 6.05 -3.40
C GLY A 213 -17.26 6.94 -2.29
N ALA A 214 -17.96 8.02 -2.64
CA ALA A 214 -18.63 8.90 -1.66
C ALA A 214 -20.02 8.38 -1.23
N GLY A 215 -20.57 7.40 -1.96
CA GLY A 215 -21.92 6.85 -1.73
C GLY A 215 -21.98 5.61 -0.82
N SER A 216 -20.89 5.12 -0.27
CA SER A 216 -20.91 4.05 0.74
C SER A 216 -21.49 4.60 2.05
N PRO A 217 -22.58 4.02 2.59
CA PRO A 217 -23.19 4.53 3.81
C PRO A 217 -22.21 4.40 4.98
N ALA A 218 -21.93 5.53 5.63
CA ALA A 218 -21.27 5.52 6.91
C ALA A 218 -22.12 4.72 7.92
N HIS A 219 -21.49 3.80 8.62
CA HIS A 219 -22.09 2.79 9.50
C HIS A 219 -22.63 3.37 10.83
N ASN A 220 -23.21 4.56 10.84
CA ASN A 220 -23.99 5.08 11.98
C ASN A 220 -25.03 6.05 11.45
N GLY A 221 -26.30 5.69 11.51
CA GLY A 221 -27.50 6.35 11.06
C GLY A 221 -27.71 7.86 11.37
N ARG A 222 -26.66 8.65 11.40
CA ARG A 222 -26.69 10.11 11.38
C ARG A 222 -26.49 10.59 9.94
N ARG A 223 -27.46 11.33 9.42
CA ARG A 223 -27.27 12.14 8.21
C ARG A 223 -26.02 12.99 8.42
N PRO A 224 -25.03 12.91 7.49
CA PRO A 224 -23.89 13.82 7.60
C PRO A 224 -24.37 15.25 7.41
N GLU A 225 -23.98 16.14 8.32
CA GLU A 225 -23.97 17.58 8.06
C GLU A 225 -23.20 17.85 6.75
N PRO A 226 -23.49 18.97 6.02
CA PRO A 226 -22.83 19.28 4.77
C PRO A 226 -21.33 19.33 4.99
N ALA A 227 -20.65 18.26 4.58
CA ALA A 227 -19.25 18.04 4.83
C ALA A 227 -18.43 19.16 4.17
N VAL A 228 -17.63 19.84 4.97
CA VAL A 228 -16.52 20.66 4.46
C VAL A 228 -15.76 19.82 3.44
N PRO A 229 -15.54 20.33 2.21
CA PRO A 229 -14.92 19.53 1.16
C PRO A 229 -13.58 18.96 1.63
N ALA A 230 -13.49 17.63 1.69
CA ALA A 230 -12.30 16.94 2.17
C ALA A 230 -11.05 17.35 1.37
N LYS A 231 -9.94 17.71 2.05
CA LYS A 231 -8.65 18.07 1.42
C LYS A 231 -7.94 16.82 0.85
N ALA A 232 -6.96 17.02 -0.02
CA ALA A 232 -6.10 15.95 -0.52
C ALA A 232 -5.45 15.19 0.66
N GLY A 233 -5.45 13.86 0.62
CA GLY A 233 -4.93 13.02 1.71
C GLY A 233 -5.92 12.69 2.83
N SER A 234 -7.17 13.18 2.79
CA SER A 234 -8.20 12.90 3.81
C SER A 234 -9.02 11.62 3.56
N ALA A 235 -8.87 10.96 2.40
CA ALA A 235 -9.56 9.70 2.09
C ALA A 235 -8.84 8.47 2.69
N VAL A 236 -8.26 8.64 3.87
CA VAL A 236 -7.58 7.61 4.65
C VAL A 236 -8.01 7.68 6.11
N ALA A 237 -7.87 6.57 6.82
CA ALA A 237 -7.96 6.51 8.27
C ALA A 237 -6.76 5.74 8.82
N GLY A 238 -6.47 5.91 10.09
CA GLY A 238 -5.51 5.13 10.85
C GLY A 238 -6.19 4.44 12.02
N LEU A 239 -5.38 3.77 12.83
CA LEU A 239 -5.80 3.29 14.14
C LEU A 239 -5.09 4.11 15.22
N GLU A 240 -5.79 4.41 16.27
CA GLU A 240 -5.19 4.97 17.48
C GLU A 240 -4.08 4.03 17.97
N ARG A 241 -2.93 4.60 18.29
CA ARG A 241 -1.67 3.92 18.62
C ARG A 241 -0.98 3.20 17.45
N GLY A 242 -1.46 3.37 16.20
CA GLY A 242 -0.80 2.87 14.98
C GLY A 242 -1.47 1.63 14.37
N MET A 243 -1.18 1.41 13.10
CA MET A 243 -1.73 0.31 12.30
C MET A 243 -1.28 -1.08 12.79
N HIS A 244 -0.11 -1.17 13.44
CA HIS A 244 0.38 -2.42 14.02
C HIS A 244 -0.57 -3.03 15.06
N THR A 245 -1.47 -2.24 15.65
CA THR A 245 -2.51 -2.73 16.58
C THR A 245 -3.46 -3.70 15.90
N LEU A 246 -3.69 -3.56 14.58
CA LEU A 246 -4.47 -4.52 13.79
C LEU A 246 -3.80 -5.90 13.76
N VAL A 247 -2.47 -5.95 13.62
CA VAL A 247 -1.69 -7.19 13.64
C VAL A 247 -1.74 -7.84 15.02
N THR A 248 -1.56 -7.04 16.07
CA THR A 248 -1.65 -7.53 17.46
C THR A 248 -3.01 -8.16 17.73
N ALA A 249 -4.10 -7.51 17.29
CA ALA A 249 -5.45 -8.04 17.44
C ALA A 249 -5.69 -9.31 16.61
N LEU A 250 -5.20 -9.36 15.36
CA LEU A 250 -5.27 -10.56 14.51
C LEU A 250 -4.53 -11.75 15.12
N VAL A 251 -3.30 -11.55 15.61
CA VAL A 251 -2.50 -12.59 16.26
C VAL A 251 -3.21 -13.09 17.53
N GLY A 252 -3.80 -12.18 18.30
CA GLY A 252 -4.60 -12.54 19.48
C GLY A 252 -5.83 -13.39 19.13
N ASP A 253 -6.59 -12.99 18.11
CA ASP A 253 -7.77 -13.72 17.61
C ASP A 253 -7.39 -15.12 17.08
N LEU A 254 -6.28 -15.22 16.31
CA LEU A 254 -5.78 -16.49 15.80
C LEU A 254 -5.38 -17.47 16.91
N ARG A 255 -4.68 -16.99 17.95
CA ARG A 255 -4.34 -17.79 19.12
C ARG A 255 -5.58 -18.28 19.85
N ALA A 256 -6.57 -17.42 20.02
CA ALA A 256 -7.85 -17.79 20.66
C ALA A 256 -8.62 -18.84 19.86
N ARG A 257 -8.45 -18.89 18.53
CA ARG A 257 -9.02 -19.91 17.63
C ARG A 257 -8.20 -21.21 17.57
N GLY A 258 -7.09 -21.31 18.28
CA GLY A 258 -6.23 -22.49 18.28
C GLY A 258 -5.35 -22.63 17.03
N VAL A 259 -5.10 -21.53 16.29
CA VAL A 259 -4.17 -21.52 15.16
C VAL A 259 -2.73 -21.62 15.67
N THR A 260 -1.94 -22.53 15.07
CA THR A 260 -0.51 -22.66 15.36
C THR A 260 0.26 -21.58 14.61
N LEU A 261 0.97 -20.73 15.34
CA LEU A 261 1.75 -19.62 14.80
C LEU A 261 3.25 -19.87 15.05
N LEU A 262 4.03 -20.06 13.99
CA LEU A 262 5.47 -20.35 14.03
C LEU A 262 6.24 -19.22 13.35
N SER A 263 6.84 -18.34 14.15
CA SER A 263 7.80 -17.32 13.67
C SER A 263 9.21 -17.91 13.58
N ALA A 264 10.12 -17.19 12.91
CA ALA A 264 11.49 -17.63 12.62
C ALA A 264 11.53 -19.03 11.95
N THR A 265 10.49 -19.35 11.15
CA THR A 265 10.31 -20.64 10.49
C THR A 265 10.18 -20.42 8.97
N PRO A 266 11.30 -20.16 8.25
CA PRO A 266 11.27 -19.88 6.82
C PRO A 266 10.91 -21.15 6.02
N ALA A 267 9.96 -21.00 5.09
CA ALA A 267 9.71 -22.05 4.08
C ALA A 267 10.82 -22.04 3.03
N SER A 268 11.44 -23.18 2.79
CA SER A 268 12.53 -23.35 1.82
C SER A 268 12.12 -24.13 0.56
N ALA A 269 11.12 -25.00 0.66
CA ALA A 269 10.56 -25.76 -0.46
C ALA A 269 9.10 -26.10 -0.24
N VAL A 270 8.40 -26.33 -1.36
CA VAL A 270 7.02 -26.81 -1.40
C VAL A 270 6.94 -27.98 -2.35
N ASP A 271 6.36 -29.09 -1.90
CA ASP A 271 6.16 -30.29 -2.67
C ASP A 271 4.70 -30.73 -2.68
N ARG A 272 4.29 -31.37 -3.77
CA ARG A 272 3.00 -32.04 -3.87
C ARG A 272 3.07 -33.42 -3.23
N THR A 273 2.10 -33.75 -2.39
CA THR A 273 1.93 -35.09 -1.81
C THR A 273 0.64 -35.74 -2.32
N VAL A 274 0.44 -37.01 -1.98
CA VAL A 274 -0.82 -37.70 -2.32
C VAL A 274 -2.02 -37.06 -1.60
N GLU A 275 -1.81 -36.56 -0.39
CA GLU A 275 -2.88 -36.03 0.48
C GLU A 275 -3.00 -34.50 0.42
N GLY A 276 -2.08 -33.81 -0.26
CA GLY A 276 -2.06 -32.35 -0.33
C GLY A 276 -0.69 -31.75 -0.61
N TRP A 277 -0.16 -31.02 0.36
CA TRP A 277 1.04 -30.21 0.23
C TRP A 277 2.00 -30.45 1.39
N ARG A 278 3.28 -30.44 1.11
CA ARG A 278 4.40 -30.44 2.07
C ARG A 278 5.17 -29.14 1.95
N VAL A 279 5.39 -28.48 3.07
CA VAL A 279 6.29 -27.33 3.18
C VAL A 279 7.48 -27.72 4.02
N THR A 280 8.68 -27.52 3.47
CA THR A 280 9.95 -27.78 4.16
C THR A 280 10.49 -26.48 4.74
N SER A 281 10.89 -26.52 5.99
CA SER A 281 11.71 -25.51 6.68
C SER A 281 13.05 -26.14 7.06
N PRO A 282 14.12 -25.39 7.35
CA PRO A 282 15.41 -25.96 7.76
C PRO A 282 15.35 -26.96 8.91
N GLU A 283 14.42 -26.78 9.83
CA GLU A 283 14.32 -27.60 11.05
C GLU A 283 13.17 -28.61 11.04
N ALA A 284 12.18 -28.47 10.14
CA ALA A 284 10.99 -29.29 10.14
C ALA A 284 10.29 -29.35 8.78
N THR A 285 9.42 -30.35 8.61
CA THR A 285 8.48 -30.43 7.49
C THR A 285 7.03 -30.39 8.01
N PHE A 286 6.15 -29.79 7.23
CA PHE A 286 4.75 -29.61 7.58
C PHE A 286 3.88 -30.11 6.42
N ASP A 287 2.93 -30.99 6.72
CA ASP A 287 1.99 -31.54 5.74
C ASP A 287 0.58 -30.97 6.00
N ALA A 288 -0.14 -30.64 4.93
CA ALA A 288 -1.54 -30.24 5.02
C ALA A 288 -2.30 -30.51 3.72
N GLY A 289 -3.62 -30.69 3.83
CA GLY A 289 -4.51 -30.84 2.70
C GLY A 289 -4.64 -29.57 1.83
N LEU A 290 -4.38 -28.39 2.42
CA LEU A 290 -4.54 -27.09 1.77
C LEU A 290 -3.33 -26.18 2.06
N LEU A 291 -2.89 -25.43 1.04
CA LEU A 291 -1.78 -24.49 1.13
C LEU A 291 -2.18 -23.09 0.67
N VAL A 292 -1.84 -22.09 1.47
CA VAL A 292 -1.89 -20.67 1.08
C VAL A 292 -0.50 -20.07 1.14
N VAL A 293 -0.06 -19.41 0.07
CA VAL A 293 1.24 -18.72 0.01
C VAL A 293 1.01 -17.22 -0.01
N GLY A 294 1.37 -16.56 1.08
CA GLY A 294 1.17 -15.13 1.35
C GLY A 294 2.45 -14.31 1.48
N VAL A 295 3.52 -14.72 0.80
CA VAL A 295 4.79 -13.99 0.69
C VAL A 295 4.83 -13.10 -0.56
N ASP A 296 5.92 -12.35 -0.80
CA ASP A 296 6.09 -11.56 -2.02
C ASP A 296 6.06 -12.41 -3.30
N GLY A 297 5.79 -11.76 -4.44
CA GLY A 297 5.56 -12.47 -5.69
C GLY A 297 6.75 -13.32 -6.18
N PRO A 298 7.98 -12.81 -6.23
CA PRO A 298 9.16 -13.60 -6.57
C PRO A 298 9.37 -14.81 -5.68
N ALA A 299 9.23 -14.67 -4.36
CA ALA A 299 9.37 -15.76 -3.40
C ALA A 299 8.21 -16.76 -3.53
N ALA A 300 6.97 -16.30 -3.70
CA ALA A 300 5.80 -17.18 -3.88
C ALA A 300 5.94 -18.09 -5.10
N VAL A 301 6.30 -17.52 -6.25
CA VAL A 301 6.53 -18.32 -7.47
C VAL A 301 7.75 -19.21 -7.32
N GLY A 302 8.84 -18.69 -6.72
CA GLY A 302 10.04 -19.48 -6.48
C GLY A 302 9.83 -20.73 -5.62
N LEU A 303 8.97 -20.62 -4.59
CA LEU A 303 8.60 -21.75 -3.74
C LEU A 303 7.71 -22.77 -4.48
N LEU A 304 6.86 -22.31 -5.39
CA LEU A 304 5.82 -23.13 -6.00
C LEU A 304 6.22 -23.73 -7.35
N GLU A 305 7.15 -23.13 -8.11
CA GLU A 305 7.41 -23.50 -9.52
C GLU A 305 7.88 -24.95 -9.72
N ALA A 306 8.54 -25.56 -8.72
CA ALA A 306 8.94 -26.97 -8.77
C ALA A 306 7.72 -27.89 -8.62
N ALA A 307 6.80 -27.59 -7.72
CA ALA A 307 5.60 -28.39 -7.47
C ALA A 307 4.45 -28.07 -8.45
N VAL A 308 4.47 -26.89 -9.07
CA VAL A 308 3.47 -26.42 -10.05
C VAL A 308 4.18 -25.94 -11.31
N PRO A 309 4.55 -26.86 -12.24
CA PRO A 309 5.36 -26.52 -13.43
C PRO A 309 4.76 -25.43 -14.32
N ALA A 310 3.44 -25.25 -14.28
CA ALA A 310 2.75 -24.17 -15.00
C ALA A 310 3.15 -22.75 -14.54
N LEU A 311 3.86 -22.63 -13.42
CA LEU A 311 4.41 -21.37 -12.90
C LEU A 311 5.82 -21.07 -13.42
N ALA A 312 6.47 -21.99 -14.09
CA ALA A 312 7.81 -21.79 -14.65
C ALA A 312 7.83 -20.56 -15.59
N GLY A 313 8.81 -19.67 -15.40
CA GLY A 313 8.95 -18.44 -16.17
C GLY A 313 7.91 -17.35 -15.86
N ARG A 314 7.03 -17.53 -14.87
CA ARG A 314 6.01 -16.55 -14.48
C ARG A 314 6.38 -15.72 -13.24
N ARG A 315 7.61 -15.86 -12.75
CA ARG A 315 8.11 -15.10 -11.59
C ARG A 315 7.95 -13.59 -11.84
N PRO A 316 7.22 -12.86 -11.00
CA PRO A 316 7.08 -11.41 -11.16
C PRO A 316 8.39 -10.69 -10.85
N THR A 317 8.54 -9.48 -11.35
CA THR A 317 9.66 -8.62 -10.96
C THR A 317 9.51 -8.24 -9.48
N ALA A 318 10.64 -8.24 -8.75
CA ALA A 318 10.66 -7.76 -7.38
C ALA A 318 10.18 -6.31 -7.29
N GLY A 319 9.52 -5.98 -6.21
CA GLY A 319 9.13 -4.61 -5.92
C GLY A 319 10.34 -3.72 -5.62
N PRO A 320 10.14 -2.39 -5.60
CA PRO A 320 11.19 -1.45 -5.22
C PRO A 320 11.61 -1.66 -3.76
N ASP A 321 12.90 -1.48 -3.50
CA ASP A 321 13.41 -1.37 -2.15
C ASP A 321 13.04 0.00 -1.59
N VAL A 322 12.38 -0.01 -0.44
CA VAL A 322 11.95 1.20 0.26
C VAL A 322 12.69 1.32 1.57
N LYS A 323 13.28 2.49 1.81
CA LYS A 323 13.93 2.82 3.07
C LYS A 323 13.10 3.93 3.74
N LEU A 324 12.75 3.72 5.00
CA LEU A 324 11.99 4.67 5.79
C LEU A 324 12.90 5.17 6.92
N VAL A 325 13.16 6.46 6.96
CA VAL A 325 13.88 7.11 8.05
C VAL A 325 12.88 7.82 8.93
N THR A 326 12.81 7.43 10.18
CA THR A 326 11.97 8.08 11.19
C THR A 326 12.85 8.93 12.08
N LEU A 327 12.57 10.23 12.17
CA LEU A 327 13.23 11.17 13.07
C LEU A 327 12.25 11.60 14.15
N VAL A 328 12.69 11.57 15.40
CA VAL A 328 12.00 12.22 16.53
C VAL A 328 12.77 13.49 16.88
N LEU A 329 12.09 14.63 16.74
CA LEU A 329 12.69 15.96 16.83
C LEU A 329 12.13 16.75 18.00
N ILE A 330 12.96 17.62 18.62
CA ILE A 330 12.48 18.73 19.44
C ILE A 330 12.59 19.98 18.60
N LYS A 331 11.45 20.45 18.07
CA LYS A 331 11.38 21.59 17.14
C LYS A 331 10.03 22.30 17.22
N PRO A 332 9.81 23.22 18.18
CA PRO A 332 8.50 23.88 18.38
C PRO A 332 7.95 24.61 17.14
N GLU A 333 8.81 25.01 16.19
CA GLU A 333 8.37 25.65 14.94
C GLU A 333 7.49 24.73 14.09
N LEU A 334 7.61 23.41 14.27
CA LEU A 334 6.78 22.41 13.57
C LEU A 334 5.37 22.28 14.15
N ASP A 335 5.07 22.83 15.33
CA ASP A 335 3.71 22.89 15.90
C ASP A 335 2.72 23.58 14.94
N ARG A 336 3.22 24.52 14.13
CA ARG A 336 2.43 25.22 13.10
C ARG A 336 2.08 24.36 11.90
N ARG A 337 2.64 23.16 11.78
CA ARG A 337 2.45 22.22 10.66
C ARG A 337 2.65 22.89 9.29
N PRO A 338 3.82 23.41 8.95
CA PRO A 338 4.05 24.29 7.79
C PRO A 338 3.75 23.61 6.45
N ARG A 339 3.71 22.27 6.40
CA ARG A 339 3.34 21.46 5.22
C ARG A 339 2.20 20.47 5.52
N GLY A 340 1.30 20.83 6.43
CA GLY A 340 0.13 20.01 6.77
C GLY A 340 0.51 18.63 7.31
N THR A 341 -0.06 17.58 6.71
CA THR A 341 0.19 16.18 7.12
C THR A 341 1.42 15.56 6.47
N GLY A 342 2.00 16.19 5.46
CA GLY A 342 3.18 15.70 4.75
C GLY A 342 3.29 16.24 3.33
N ILE A 343 4.36 15.86 2.66
CA ILE A 343 4.71 16.37 1.33
C ILE A 343 5.22 15.23 0.44
N LEU A 344 4.68 15.15 -0.77
CA LEU A 344 5.18 14.29 -1.85
C LEU A 344 6.23 15.02 -2.65
N VAL A 345 7.18 14.32 -3.23
CA VAL A 345 8.27 14.93 -3.99
C VAL A 345 8.19 14.50 -5.45
N ALA A 346 8.15 15.48 -6.36
CA ALA A 346 8.22 15.21 -7.79
C ALA A 346 9.61 14.65 -8.15
N PRO A 347 9.68 13.64 -9.04
CA PRO A 347 10.95 12.98 -9.38
C PRO A 347 12.06 13.95 -9.86
N GLN A 348 11.66 15.07 -10.48
CA GLN A 348 12.57 16.06 -11.04
C GLN A 348 13.01 17.15 -10.04
N THR A 349 12.63 17.03 -8.77
CA THR A 349 12.98 18.04 -7.74
C THR A 349 14.47 17.98 -7.43
N PRO A 350 15.24 19.06 -7.69
CA PRO A 350 16.67 19.04 -7.42
C PRO A 350 16.96 19.10 -5.92
N GLY A 351 18.02 18.43 -5.48
CA GLY A 351 18.54 18.53 -4.10
C GLY A 351 17.69 17.85 -3.02
N VAL A 352 16.67 17.06 -3.40
CA VAL A 352 15.87 16.26 -2.49
C VAL A 352 15.86 14.81 -2.97
N GLU A 353 16.32 13.90 -2.15
CA GLU A 353 16.41 12.47 -2.46
C GLU A 353 15.18 11.69 -1.98
N ALA A 354 14.54 12.16 -0.90
CA ALA A 354 13.31 11.58 -0.40
C ALA A 354 12.17 11.70 -1.43
N LYS A 355 11.39 10.63 -1.62
CA LYS A 355 10.18 10.65 -2.46
C LYS A 355 8.94 11.20 -1.75
N ALA A 356 8.96 11.19 -0.41
CA ALA A 356 7.90 11.71 0.44
C ALA A 356 8.41 11.96 1.86
N LEU A 357 7.75 12.89 2.55
CA LEU A 357 7.88 13.09 3.97
C LEU A 357 6.48 13.09 4.59
N THR A 358 6.28 12.31 5.64
CA THR A 358 5.09 12.38 6.51
C THR A 358 5.45 13.12 7.78
N HIS A 359 4.68 14.14 8.15
CA HIS A 359 4.72 14.76 9.47
C HIS A 359 3.71 14.02 10.36
N ALA A 360 4.14 12.92 10.98
CA ALA A 360 3.25 11.98 11.65
C ALA A 360 2.52 12.61 12.85
N THR A 361 3.17 13.40 13.68
CA THR A 361 2.56 14.20 14.75
C THR A 361 1.69 15.35 14.20
N GLY A 362 1.95 15.81 12.98
CA GLY A 362 1.08 16.74 12.25
C GLY A 362 -0.16 16.06 11.66
N LYS A 363 -0.14 14.75 11.50
CA LYS A 363 -1.20 13.94 10.87
C LYS A 363 -2.13 13.26 11.87
N TRP A 364 -1.61 12.79 13.02
CA TRP A 364 -2.34 12.01 14.01
C TRP A 364 -2.38 12.72 15.36
N ASP A 365 -3.61 12.97 15.90
CA ASP A 365 -3.81 13.61 17.19
C ASP A 365 -3.22 12.78 18.33
N TRP A 366 -3.52 11.48 18.36
CA TRP A 366 -3.02 10.57 19.37
C TRP A 366 -1.47 10.55 19.46
N LEU A 367 -0.79 10.68 18.30
CA LEU A 367 0.68 10.67 18.28
C LEU A 367 1.24 12.01 18.72
N ALA A 368 0.58 13.12 18.38
CA ALA A 368 0.96 14.44 18.88
C ALA A 368 0.81 14.53 20.41
N GLU A 369 -0.25 13.95 20.96
CA GLU A 369 -0.47 13.86 22.41
C GLU A 369 0.60 13.00 23.08
N ALA A 370 0.90 11.81 22.51
CA ALA A 370 1.94 10.91 23.03
C ALA A 370 3.36 11.51 22.96
N ALA A 371 3.67 12.26 21.92
CA ALA A 371 4.96 12.92 21.76
C ALA A 371 5.12 14.12 22.71
N GLY A 372 4.04 14.83 23.00
CA GLY A 372 4.05 16.07 23.77
C GLY A 372 4.41 17.32 22.96
N PRO A 373 4.23 18.51 23.52
CA PRO A 373 4.42 19.78 22.83
C PRO A 373 5.87 19.98 22.37
N GLY A 374 6.04 20.55 21.16
CA GLY A 374 7.34 20.84 20.57
C GLY A 374 8.14 19.61 20.14
N ARG A 375 7.64 18.40 20.39
CA ARG A 375 8.27 17.14 19.97
C ARG A 375 7.53 16.56 18.77
N HIS A 376 8.25 16.28 17.70
CA HIS A 376 7.69 15.87 16.43
C HIS A 376 8.27 14.57 15.93
N VAL A 377 7.41 13.79 15.27
CA VAL A 377 7.80 12.60 14.51
C VAL A 377 7.62 12.92 13.03
N VAL A 378 8.72 12.84 12.28
CA VAL A 378 8.71 12.95 10.83
C VAL A 378 9.31 11.69 10.23
N ARG A 379 8.71 11.21 9.14
CA ARG A 379 9.15 10.02 8.45
C ARG A 379 9.40 10.31 6.98
N LEU A 380 10.65 10.11 6.53
CA LEU A 380 11.06 10.26 5.15
C LEU A 380 11.11 8.89 4.47
N SER A 381 10.75 8.85 3.20
CA SER A 381 10.73 7.63 2.40
C SER A 381 11.65 7.77 1.20
N TYR A 382 12.56 6.80 1.04
CA TYR A 382 13.57 6.71 -0.02
C TYR A 382 13.33 5.46 -0.88
N GLY A 383 14.00 5.40 -2.01
CA GLY A 383 13.90 4.30 -2.97
C GLY A 383 12.74 4.47 -3.94
N ARG A 384 13.07 4.55 -5.23
CA ARG A 384 12.14 4.69 -6.34
C ARG A 384 12.72 3.98 -7.54
N VAL A 385 11.92 3.22 -8.27
CA VAL A 385 12.30 2.69 -9.57
C VAL A 385 12.07 3.78 -10.61
N ASP A 386 13.09 4.10 -11.39
CA ASP A 386 13.05 5.12 -12.46
C ASP A 386 12.40 4.59 -13.75
N GLY A 387 12.32 5.45 -14.77
CA GLY A 387 11.73 5.10 -16.07
C GLY A 387 12.52 4.03 -16.85
N ALA A 388 13.78 3.75 -16.50
CA ALA A 388 14.57 2.66 -17.04
C ALA A 388 14.32 1.31 -16.34
N GLY A 389 13.57 1.33 -15.24
CA GLY A 389 13.32 0.15 -14.42
C GLY A 389 14.43 -0.14 -13.40
N GLU A 390 15.31 0.83 -13.19
CA GLU A 390 16.41 0.76 -12.26
C GLU A 390 16.11 1.54 -10.99
N GLN A 391 16.72 1.14 -9.88
CA GLN A 391 16.74 1.97 -8.67
C GLN A 391 18.00 2.85 -8.72
N PRO A 392 17.86 4.16 -8.96
CA PRO A 392 19.01 5.05 -8.94
C PRO A 392 19.75 4.93 -7.62
N GLY A 393 21.08 5.00 -7.67
CA GLY A 393 21.90 5.08 -6.47
C GLY A 393 21.44 6.25 -5.58
N GLY A 394 21.46 6.04 -4.29
CA GLY A 394 21.06 7.01 -3.28
C GLY A 394 21.64 6.58 -1.93
N PRO A 395 21.30 7.26 -0.82
CA PRO A 395 21.81 6.91 0.49
C PRO A 395 21.45 5.46 0.82
N ASP A 396 22.44 4.69 1.25
CA ASP A 396 22.26 3.25 1.50
C ASP A 396 22.65 2.84 2.92
N THR A 397 23.72 3.39 3.45
CA THR A 397 24.07 3.20 4.86
C THR A 397 23.18 4.03 5.78
N ASP A 398 23.09 3.65 7.05
CA ASP A 398 22.26 4.37 8.03
C ASP A 398 22.75 5.82 8.21
N ASP A 399 24.06 6.05 8.23
CA ASP A 399 24.64 7.38 8.36
C ASP A 399 24.33 8.27 7.14
N GLU A 400 24.40 7.72 5.92
CA GLU A 400 24.02 8.45 4.71
C GLU A 400 22.52 8.78 4.69
N LEU A 401 21.69 7.83 5.10
CA LEU A 401 20.23 8.02 5.21
C LEU A 401 19.89 9.06 6.28
N PHE A 402 20.56 9.04 7.42
CA PHE A 402 20.38 10.06 8.44
C PHE A 402 20.79 11.45 7.93
N ALA A 403 21.97 11.59 7.34
CA ALA A 403 22.43 12.86 6.79
C ALA A 403 21.50 13.37 5.66
N ALA A 404 21.06 12.50 4.76
CA ALA A 404 20.08 12.84 3.73
C ALA A 404 18.74 13.27 4.33
N SER A 405 18.27 12.56 5.37
CA SER A 405 16.98 12.86 6.00
C SER A 405 16.95 14.24 6.68
N LEU A 406 18.04 14.70 7.26
CA LEU A 406 18.14 16.05 7.81
C LEU A 406 18.05 17.13 6.72
N ARG A 407 18.82 16.97 5.62
CA ARG A 407 18.79 17.91 4.49
C ARG A 407 17.39 17.97 3.86
N ASP A 408 16.82 16.80 3.60
CA ASP A 408 15.52 16.69 2.95
C ASP A 408 14.39 17.19 3.85
N ALA A 409 14.41 16.88 5.15
CA ALA A 409 13.41 17.37 6.11
C ALA A 409 13.42 18.89 6.19
N GLN A 410 14.61 19.51 6.28
CA GLN A 410 14.76 20.96 6.26
C GLN A 410 14.20 21.57 4.97
N ALA A 411 14.57 21.03 3.80
CA ALA A 411 14.13 21.53 2.50
C ALA A 411 12.60 21.39 2.33
N LEU A 412 12.05 20.25 2.71
CA LEU A 412 10.64 19.93 2.55
C LEU A 412 9.74 20.67 3.53
N LEU A 413 10.13 20.80 4.80
CA LEU A 413 9.33 21.48 5.81
C LEU A 413 9.54 23.01 5.80
N GLY A 414 10.64 23.49 5.24
CA GLY A 414 10.99 24.92 5.22
C GLY A 414 11.32 25.46 6.61
N VAL A 415 11.86 24.60 7.47
CA VAL A 415 12.31 24.89 8.84
C VAL A 415 13.73 24.37 8.97
N ALA A 416 14.64 25.16 9.53
CA ALA A 416 16.00 24.71 9.81
C ALA A 416 15.96 23.53 10.80
N ILE A 417 16.58 22.42 10.43
CA ILE A 417 16.66 21.19 11.23
C ILE A 417 18.13 20.76 11.28
N GLU A 418 18.67 20.68 12.46
CA GLU A 418 20.05 20.29 12.71
C GLU A 418 20.10 18.94 13.44
N ALA A 419 21.26 18.30 13.43
CA ALA A 419 21.46 17.03 14.14
C ALA A 419 21.16 17.15 15.65
N GLY A 420 21.40 18.33 16.25
CA GLY A 420 21.11 18.61 17.64
C GLY A 420 19.62 18.71 17.99
N ASP A 421 18.74 18.88 16.99
CA ASP A 421 17.28 18.85 17.18
C ASP A 421 16.76 17.40 17.27
N VAL A 422 17.55 16.40 16.84
CA VAL A 422 17.14 14.98 16.80
C VAL A 422 17.35 14.33 18.16
N VAL A 423 16.26 13.83 18.74
CA VAL A 423 16.30 13.07 20.00
C VAL A 423 16.73 11.64 19.75
N ASP A 424 16.18 11.05 18.66
CA ASP A 424 16.42 9.66 18.29
C ASP A 424 15.95 9.44 16.83
N TRP A 425 16.43 8.39 16.21
CA TRP A 425 16.05 8.03 14.84
C TRP A 425 16.22 6.55 14.58
N ASP A 426 15.54 6.06 13.53
CA ASP A 426 15.65 4.66 13.08
C ASP A 426 15.44 4.54 11.58
N VAL A 427 16.01 3.49 10.99
CA VAL A 427 15.90 3.14 9.57
C VAL A 427 15.26 1.77 9.39
N VAL A 428 14.11 1.75 8.75
CA VAL A 428 13.44 0.51 8.35
C VAL A 428 13.63 0.28 6.85
N ARG A 429 14.05 -0.94 6.48
CA ARG A 429 14.26 -1.35 5.08
C ARG A 429 13.26 -2.41 4.66
N TRP A 430 12.47 -2.09 3.66
CA TRP A 430 11.51 -2.99 3.03
C TRP A 430 12.02 -3.39 1.65
N ARG A 431 12.69 -4.54 1.56
CA ARG A 431 13.21 -5.08 0.29
C ARG A 431 12.10 -5.81 -0.45
N GLY A 432 11.81 -5.39 -1.70
CA GLY A 432 10.82 -6.03 -2.56
C GLY A 432 9.38 -6.06 -2.03
N SER A 433 9.12 -5.46 -0.87
CA SER A 433 7.85 -5.60 -0.15
C SER A 433 6.70 -4.78 -0.75
N LEU A 434 7.02 -3.73 -1.50
CA LEU A 434 6.01 -2.93 -2.18
C LEU A 434 5.63 -3.61 -3.51
N PRO A 435 4.35 -3.90 -3.77
CA PRO A 435 3.94 -4.53 -5.02
C PRO A 435 4.37 -3.72 -6.25
N PHE A 436 5.06 -4.36 -7.19
CA PHE A 436 5.42 -3.74 -8.46
C PHE A 436 4.45 -4.17 -9.55
N ALA A 437 3.43 -3.36 -9.74
CA ALA A 437 2.39 -3.56 -10.75
C ALA A 437 2.89 -3.18 -12.16
N ALA A 438 3.95 -3.87 -12.64
CA ALA A 438 4.52 -3.63 -13.95
C ALA A 438 3.47 -3.80 -15.06
N VAL A 439 3.71 -3.14 -16.20
CA VAL A 439 2.87 -3.28 -17.40
C VAL A 439 2.71 -4.78 -17.75
N GLY A 440 1.46 -5.25 -17.89
CA GLY A 440 1.12 -6.66 -18.10
C GLY A 440 1.05 -7.52 -16.82
N HIS A 441 1.27 -6.94 -15.65
CA HIS A 441 1.23 -7.68 -14.38
C HIS A 441 -0.15 -8.30 -14.10
N ARG A 442 -1.22 -7.63 -14.48
CA ARG A 442 -2.60 -8.15 -14.33
C ARG A 442 -2.80 -9.49 -15.02
N ALA A 443 -2.34 -9.62 -16.28
CA ALA A 443 -2.44 -10.88 -17.01
C ALA A 443 -1.60 -11.96 -16.35
N ARG A 444 -0.38 -11.63 -15.92
CA ARG A 444 0.51 -12.56 -15.19
C ARG A 444 -0.13 -13.08 -13.91
N VAL A 445 -0.75 -12.23 -13.11
CA VAL A 445 -1.48 -12.63 -11.89
C VAL A 445 -2.64 -13.57 -12.23
N ALA A 446 -3.42 -13.27 -13.28
CA ALA A 446 -4.50 -14.15 -13.70
C ALA A 446 -4.01 -15.54 -14.10
N ASP A 447 -2.90 -15.62 -14.84
CA ASP A 447 -2.27 -16.89 -15.22
C ASP A 447 -1.75 -17.66 -14.01
N ILE A 448 -1.10 -16.98 -13.06
CA ILE A 448 -0.60 -17.61 -11.83
C ILE A 448 -1.77 -18.19 -11.01
N ARG A 449 -2.83 -17.41 -10.82
CA ARG A 449 -4.03 -17.89 -10.10
C ARG A 449 -4.67 -19.09 -10.80
N LYS A 450 -4.76 -19.06 -12.13
CA LYS A 450 -5.26 -20.19 -12.92
C LYS A 450 -4.40 -21.45 -12.70
N ALA A 451 -3.08 -21.32 -12.69
CA ALA A 451 -2.15 -22.42 -12.41
C ALA A 451 -2.32 -22.98 -10.99
N CYS A 452 -2.46 -22.11 -9.99
CA CYS A 452 -2.72 -22.51 -8.60
C CYS A 452 -4.06 -23.23 -8.45
N THR A 453 -5.13 -22.72 -9.06
CA THR A 453 -6.44 -23.37 -9.06
C THR A 453 -6.40 -24.75 -9.71
N ALA A 454 -5.69 -24.88 -10.84
CA ALA A 454 -5.52 -26.17 -11.52
C ALA A 454 -4.71 -27.18 -10.70
N ALA A 455 -3.76 -26.70 -9.88
CA ALA A 455 -3.01 -27.56 -8.96
C ALA A 455 -3.87 -28.11 -7.81
N GLY A 456 -5.00 -27.45 -7.49
CA GLY A 456 -5.94 -27.86 -6.45
C GLY A 456 -5.48 -27.59 -5.02
N ASN A 457 -6.37 -27.14 -4.16
CA ASN A 457 -6.12 -26.82 -2.76
C ASN A 457 -4.93 -25.86 -2.53
N LEU A 458 -4.72 -24.93 -3.46
CA LEU A 458 -3.62 -23.95 -3.44
C LEU A 458 -4.13 -22.56 -3.77
N ALA A 459 -3.78 -21.58 -2.96
CA ALA A 459 -3.97 -20.17 -3.26
C ALA A 459 -2.70 -19.34 -3.03
N VAL A 460 -2.58 -18.25 -3.80
CA VAL A 460 -1.61 -17.18 -3.59
C VAL A 460 -2.34 -15.91 -3.22
N VAL A 461 -1.88 -15.23 -2.17
CA VAL A 461 -2.47 -14.00 -1.63
C VAL A 461 -1.39 -12.94 -1.40
N GLY A 462 -1.79 -11.71 -1.15
CA GLY A 462 -0.87 -10.62 -0.83
C GLY A 462 -0.96 -9.43 -1.77
N GLY A 463 -0.25 -8.36 -1.43
CA GLY A 463 -0.31 -7.10 -2.19
C GLY A 463 0.06 -7.23 -3.66
N TRP A 464 0.97 -8.12 -4.01
CA TRP A 464 1.41 -8.32 -5.39
C TRP A 464 0.33 -8.92 -6.31
N VAL A 465 -0.65 -9.64 -5.78
CA VAL A 465 -1.82 -10.16 -6.53
C VAL A 465 -3.06 -9.28 -6.37
N ALA A 466 -3.23 -8.66 -5.20
CA ALA A 466 -4.39 -7.84 -4.86
C ALA A 466 -4.29 -6.40 -5.34
N GLY A 467 -3.07 -5.89 -5.49
CA GLY A 467 -2.77 -4.48 -5.69
C GLY A 467 -2.29 -3.81 -4.41
N ASN A 468 -1.76 -2.58 -4.56
CA ASN A 468 -1.21 -1.82 -3.45
C ASN A 468 -2.31 -1.27 -2.54
N GLY A 469 -2.11 -1.44 -1.24
CA GLY A 469 -2.96 -0.90 -0.19
C GLY A 469 -3.74 -1.96 0.59
N LEU A 470 -3.83 -1.73 1.90
CA LEU A 470 -4.38 -2.68 2.86
C LEU A 470 -5.83 -3.08 2.54
N ALA A 471 -6.65 -2.14 2.08
CA ALA A 471 -8.05 -2.41 1.74
C ALA A 471 -8.19 -3.41 0.56
N ALA A 472 -7.33 -3.31 -0.46
CA ALA A 472 -7.30 -4.25 -1.57
C ALA A 472 -6.86 -5.64 -1.11
N VAL A 473 -5.80 -5.70 -0.28
CA VAL A 473 -5.27 -6.94 0.29
C VAL A 473 -6.33 -7.66 1.13
N VAL A 474 -7.02 -6.95 2.01
CA VAL A 474 -8.07 -7.54 2.86
C VAL A 474 -9.21 -8.08 2.02
N SER A 475 -9.75 -7.30 1.07
CA SER A 475 -10.87 -7.73 0.22
C SER A 475 -10.51 -8.94 -0.64
N ASP A 476 -9.38 -8.89 -1.33
CA ASP A 476 -8.92 -9.95 -2.22
C ASP A 476 -8.60 -11.25 -1.45
N THR A 477 -7.91 -11.15 -0.32
CA THR A 477 -7.57 -12.32 0.50
C THR A 477 -8.83 -13.04 0.97
N THR A 478 -9.80 -12.30 1.51
CA THR A 478 -11.08 -12.89 1.96
C THR A 478 -11.79 -13.60 0.79
N GLU A 479 -11.88 -12.96 -0.38
CA GLU A 479 -12.49 -13.56 -1.57
C GLU A 479 -11.75 -14.82 -2.02
N GLN A 480 -10.43 -14.80 -2.09
CA GLN A 480 -9.62 -15.95 -2.53
C GLN A 480 -9.79 -17.15 -1.59
N ILE A 481 -9.79 -16.92 -0.26
CA ILE A 481 -9.96 -18.00 0.70
C ILE A 481 -11.37 -18.55 0.66
N HIS A 482 -12.39 -17.71 0.56
CA HIS A 482 -13.78 -18.18 0.40
C HIS A 482 -13.98 -19.01 -0.88
N ASN A 483 -13.31 -18.66 -1.98
CA ASN A 483 -13.35 -19.46 -3.21
C ASN A 483 -12.59 -20.78 -3.09
N LEU A 484 -11.51 -20.83 -2.30
CA LEU A 484 -10.68 -22.01 -2.09
C LEU A 484 -11.37 -23.09 -1.25
N VAL A 485 -12.24 -22.70 -0.31
CA VAL A 485 -12.89 -23.62 0.64
C VAL A 485 -14.28 -24.09 0.20
N ARG A 486 -14.83 -23.53 -0.89
CA ARG A 486 -16.07 -23.97 -1.53
C ARG A 486 -15.85 -25.25 -2.33
#